data_7243790223d98ab284a6ce59a4e51e61
#
_entry.id   7243790223d98ab284a6ce59a4e51e61
#
_cell.length_a   1.000
_cell.length_b   1.000
_cell.length_c   1.000
_cell.angle_alpha   90.00
_cell.angle_beta   90.00
_cell.angle_gamma   90.00
#
_symmetry.space_group_name_H-M   'P 1'
#
loop_
_entity.id
_entity.type
_entity.pdbx_description
1 polymer ?
#
loop_
_entity_poly.entity_id
_entity_poly.type
_entity_poly.pdbx_seq_one_letter_code
_entity_poly.pdbx_strand_id
1 'polypeptide(L)'
;ETDIEEIEKQFDWSGQRNLRRFLEICKQEQMPVIVRLGPFCHGEVRCGGIPDWFFAKGIRSRSEDPQFLKIVETLYRQIFTQVQGLQWKDGGPVIACQFDNEYNGHGSYLMALKKIALDVGFDLPFYTRTGWPELSTPVPYGEILPLYGDYADGFWERSTKATAGNYFKAFFFKSNRNNKNIATEQIEYASALSPTGKMAIYPYFTCELGGGMMVSYHRRVYM
;
A
#
# COMPACT_ATOMS: atom_id res chain seq x y z
N GLU A 1 -8.48 -8.98 0.44
CA GLU A 1 -9.87 -9.08 -0.10
C GLU A 1 -10.23 -10.53 -0.39
N THR A 2 -9.42 -11.27 -1.15
CA THR A 2 -9.66 -12.68 -1.45
C THR A 2 -9.96 -13.52 -0.19
N ASP A 3 -9.31 -13.24 0.91
CA ASP A 3 -9.50 -13.99 2.15
C ASP A 3 -10.79 -13.63 2.90
N ILE A 4 -11.29 -12.40 2.72
CA ILE A 4 -12.46 -11.90 3.45
C ILE A 4 -13.74 -11.89 2.62
N GLU A 5 -13.63 -11.96 1.28
CA GLU A 5 -14.75 -11.98 0.33
C GLU A 5 -14.48 -13.02 -0.78
N GLU A 6 -14.30 -14.28 -0.42
CA GLU A 6 -14.11 -15.38 -1.37
C GLU A 6 -15.32 -15.54 -2.31
N ILE A 7 -16.50 -15.30 -1.77
CA ILE A 7 -17.78 -15.28 -2.51
C ILE A 7 -18.31 -13.85 -2.49
N GLU A 8 -18.70 -13.35 -3.65
CA GLU A 8 -19.21 -11.98 -3.81
C GLU A 8 -20.28 -11.62 -2.75
N LYS A 9 -20.08 -10.50 -2.07
CA LYS A 9 -20.93 -9.95 -1.01
C LYS A 9 -21.06 -10.82 0.27
N GLN A 10 -20.22 -11.85 0.41
CA GLN A 10 -20.15 -12.64 1.62
C GLN A 10 -18.85 -12.35 2.34
N PHE A 11 -18.87 -11.43 3.28
CA PHE A 11 -17.69 -11.03 4.04
C PHE A 11 -17.55 -11.89 5.31
N ASP A 12 -16.36 -12.46 5.49
CA ASP A 12 -16.00 -13.25 6.66
C ASP A 12 -14.92 -12.52 7.49
N TRP A 13 -15.31 -12.08 8.65
CA TRP A 13 -14.44 -11.43 9.64
C TRP A 13 -14.14 -12.34 10.83
N SER A 14 -14.31 -13.65 10.71
CA SER A 14 -14.10 -14.62 11.77
C SER A 14 -12.65 -15.10 11.87
N GLY A 15 -12.30 -15.69 13.00
CA GLY A 15 -11.01 -16.34 13.22
C GLY A 15 -9.82 -15.40 12.94
N GLN A 16 -8.91 -15.81 12.07
CA GLN A 16 -7.73 -15.04 11.71
C GLN A 16 -8.04 -13.80 10.86
N ARG A 17 -9.25 -13.69 10.31
CA ARG A 17 -9.72 -12.55 9.54
C ARG A 17 -10.35 -11.45 10.42
N ASN A 18 -10.37 -11.64 11.73
CA ASN A 18 -10.98 -10.69 12.66
C ASN A 18 -10.11 -9.45 12.87
N LEU A 19 -10.21 -8.52 11.90
CA LEU A 19 -9.47 -7.26 11.91
C LEU A 19 -9.80 -6.45 13.17
N ARG A 20 -11.07 -6.37 13.55
CA ARG A 20 -11.46 -5.61 14.75
C ARG A 20 -10.76 -6.10 16.00
N ARG A 21 -10.76 -7.42 16.23
CA ARG A 21 -10.07 -8.01 17.39
C ARG A 21 -8.58 -7.75 17.37
N PHE A 22 -7.95 -7.82 16.19
CA PHE A 22 -6.54 -7.48 16.03
C PHE A 22 -6.27 -6.01 16.42
N LEU A 23 -7.10 -5.08 15.95
CA LEU A 23 -6.96 -3.66 16.27
C LEU A 23 -7.17 -3.39 17.78
N GLU A 24 -8.10 -4.08 18.42
CA GLU A 24 -8.32 -3.98 19.86
C GLU A 24 -7.11 -4.45 20.67
N ILE A 25 -6.45 -5.51 20.23
CA ILE A 25 -5.19 -5.98 20.82
C ILE A 25 -4.08 -4.93 20.62
N CYS A 26 -3.93 -4.40 19.39
CA CYS A 26 -2.96 -3.33 19.13
C CYS A 26 -3.21 -2.10 19.99
N LYS A 27 -4.47 -1.75 20.25
CA LYS A 27 -4.82 -0.67 21.18
C LYS A 27 -4.35 -0.97 22.61
N GLN A 28 -4.58 -2.18 23.10
CA GLN A 28 -4.15 -2.61 24.44
C GLN A 28 -2.64 -2.57 24.59
N GLU A 29 -1.92 -2.99 23.55
CA GLU A 29 -0.46 -3.00 23.49
C GLU A 29 0.15 -1.66 23.07
N GLN A 30 -0.66 -0.62 22.91
CA GLN A 30 -0.24 0.72 22.47
C GLN A 30 0.55 0.70 21.13
N MET A 31 0.21 -0.22 20.25
CA MET A 31 0.87 -0.41 18.96
C MET A 31 0.11 0.37 17.87
N PRO A 32 0.73 1.37 17.21
CA PRO A 32 0.09 2.07 16.10
C PRO A 32 -0.03 1.15 14.87
N VAL A 33 -1.12 1.31 14.13
CA VAL A 33 -1.46 0.48 12.98
C VAL A 33 -1.73 1.35 11.76
N ILE A 34 -1.19 0.96 10.61
CA ILE A 34 -1.63 1.45 9.30
C ILE A 34 -2.44 0.35 8.64
N VAL A 35 -3.69 0.66 8.28
CA VAL A 35 -4.56 -0.29 7.58
C VAL A 35 -4.36 -0.15 6.08
N ARG A 36 -3.96 -1.22 5.41
CA ARG A 36 -3.88 -1.27 3.96
C ARG A 36 -5.27 -1.56 3.40
N LEU A 37 -5.92 -0.54 2.83
CA LEU A 37 -7.28 -0.64 2.30
C LEU A 37 -7.33 -1.34 0.94
N GLY A 38 -6.23 -1.38 0.22
CA GLY A 38 -6.22 -1.87 -1.15
C GLY A 38 -6.93 -0.89 -2.11
N PRO A 39 -7.69 -1.41 -3.11
CA PRO A 39 -8.15 -2.80 -3.31
C PRO A 39 -7.10 -3.80 -3.79
N PHE A 40 -6.00 -3.37 -4.36
CA PHE A 40 -4.88 -4.21 -4.75
C PHE A 40 -3.78 -4.13 -3.69
N CYS A 41 -3.44 -5.25 -3.05
CA CYS A 41 -2.45 -5.30 -1.98
C CYS A 41 -1.08 -5.79 -2.43
N HIS A 42 -0.95 -6.33 -3.63
CA HIS A 42 0.19 -7.13 -4.08
C HIS A 42 0.41 -8.36 -3.18
N GLY A 43 1.23 -8.25 -2.15
CA GLY A 43 1.39 -9.24 -1.07
C GLY A 43 1.80 -10.66 -1.51
N GLU A 44 2.35 -10.80 -2.74
CA GLU A 44 2.67 -12.09 -3.38
C GLU A 44 1.49 -13.08 -3.37
N VAL A 45 0.27 -12.57 -3.24
CA VAL A 45 -0.95 -13.37 -3.31
C VAL A 45 -1.56 -13.33 -4.72
N ARG A 46 -2.42 -14.31 -5.00
CA ARG A 46 -3.08 -14.41 -6.30
C ARG A 46 -3.84 -13.13 -6.63
N CYS A 47 -3.63 -12.63 -7.85
CA CYS A 47 -4.29 -11.42 -8.36
C CYS A 47 -4.13 -10.18 -7.47
N GLY A 48 -3.06 -10.15 -6.64
CA GLY A 48 -2.82 -9.04 -5.71
C GLY A 48 -3.90 -8.87 -4.64
N GLY A 49 -4.66 -9.95 -4.36
CA GLY A 49 -5.74 -9.95 -3.39
C GLY A 49 -7.13 -9.62 -3.96
N ILE A 50 -7.25 -9.33 -5.26
CA ILE A 50 -8.57 -9.16 -5.90
C ILE A 50 -9.19 -10.54 -6.10
N PRO A 51 -10.44 -10.79 -5.66
CA PRO A 51 -11.04 -12.12 -5.71
C PRO A 51 -11.40 -12.58 -7.12
N ASP A 52 -11.43 -13.90 -7.30
CA ASP A 52 -11.64 -14.51 -8.61
C ASP A 52 -12.98 -14.16 -9.25
N TRP A 53 -14.05 -14.05 -8.45
CA TRP A 53 -15.38 -13.67 -8.93
C TRP A 53 -15.40 -12.31 -9.64
N PHE A 54 -14.48 -11.40 -9.25
CA PHE A 54 -14.36 -10.09 -9.90
C PHE A 54 -13.97 -10.21 -11.37
N PHE A 55 -12.97 -11.06 -11.66
CA PHE A 55 -12.45 -11.22 -13.03
C PHE A 55 -13.49 -11.84 -13.99
N ALA A 56 -14.42 -12.64 -13.45
CA ALA A 56 -15.52 -13.19 -14.23
C ALA A 56 -16.49 -12.12 -14.77
N LYS A 57 -16.46 -10.90 -14.22
CA LYS A 57 -17.36 -9.80 -14.62
C LYS A 57 -16.82 -8.99 -15.80
N GLY A 58 -15.57 -9.17 -16.20
CA GLY A 58 -14.94 -8.38 -17.26
C GLY A 58 -14.75 -6.89 -16.92
N ILE A 59 -14.84 -6.53 -15.65
CA ILE A 59 -14.65 -5.15 -15.17
C ILE A 59 -13.15 -4.85 -15.11
N ARG A 60 -12.75 -3.66 -15.51
CA ARG A 60 -11.36 -3.23 -15.42
C ARG A 60 -11.00 -2.88 -13.98
N SER A 61 -10.08 -3.64 -13.40
CA SER A 61 -9.54 -3.36 -12.07
C SER A 61 -8.60 -2.15 -12.07
N ARG A 62 -8.35 -1.60 -10.88
CA ARG A 62 -7.40 -0.49 -10.65
C ARG A 62 -7.63 0.68 -11.61
N SER A 63 -8.88 1.10 -11.74
CA SER A 63 -9.32 2.13 -12.69
C SER A 63 -10.49 2.93 -12.12
N GLU A 64 -10.86 4.00 -12.82
CA GLU A 64 -12.04 4.80 -12.50
C GLU A 64 -13.34 4.22 -13.09
N ASP A 65 -13.36 2.94 -13.49
CA ASP A 65 -14.58 2.27 -13.92
C ASP A 65 -15.63 2.36 -12.79
N PRO A 66 -16.83 2.91 -13.06
CA PRO A 66 -17.85 3.10 -12.02
C PRO A 66 -18.28 1.80 -11.34
N GLN A 67 -18.27 0.67 -12.05
CA GLN A 67 -18.62 -0.63 -11.47
C GLN A 67 -17.50 -1.10 -10.53
N PHE A 68 -16.24 -0.88 -10.91
CA PHE A 68 -15.10 -1.18 -10.03
C PHE A 68 -15.15 -0.31 -8.78
N LEU A 69 -15.33 0.99 -8.92
CA LEU A 69 -15.39 1.91 -7.77
C LEU A 69 -16.56 1.57 -6.82
N LYS A 70 -17.68 1.06 -7.36
CA LYS A 70 -18.80 0.60 -6.52
C LYS A 70 -18.46 -0.63 -5.69
N ILE A 71 -17.68 -1.55 -6.25
CA ILE A 71 -17.16 -2.73 -5.54
C ILE A 71 -16.19 -2.27 -4.44
N VAL A 72 -15.28 -1.35 -4.77
CA VAL A 72 -14.35 -0.76 -3.80
C VAL A 72 -15.08 -0.05 -2.65
N GLU A 73 -16.15 0.69 -2.95
CA GLU A 73 -16.98 1.31 -1.92
C GLU A 73 -17.54 0.27 -0.95
N THR A 74 -18.03 -0.85 -1.49
CA THR A 74 -18.55 -1.95 -0.67
C THR A 74 -17.47 -2.53 0.23
N LEU A 75 -16.29 -2.80 -0.31
CA LEU A 75 -15.12 -3.27 0.45
C LEU A 75 -14.74 -2.28 1.56
N TYR A 76 -14.62 -0.99 1.24
CA TYR A 76 -14.22 0.02 2.21
C TYR A 76 -15.25 0.18 3.32
N ARG A 77 -16.54 0.08 3.03
CA ARG A 77 -17.60 0.06 4.05
C ARG A 77 -17.45 -1.14 5.00
N GLN A 78 -17.14 -2.32 4.46
CA GLN A 78 -16.91 -3.51 5.26
C GLN A 78 -15.66 -3.39 6.14
N ILE A 79 -14.56 -2.90 5.61
CA ILE A 79 -13.35 -2.63 6.42
C ILE A 79 -13.67 -1.57 7.50
N PHE A 80 -14.42 -0.54 7.15
CA PHE A 80 -14.77 0.52 8.10
C PHE A 80 -15.59 -0.01 9.29
N THR A 81 -16.47 -0.99 9.10
CA THR A 81 -17.18 -1.62 10.23
C THR A 81 -16.21 -2.22 11.27
N GLN A 82 -15.04 -2.66 10.84
CA GLN A 82 -14.01 -3.20 11.72
C GLN A 82 -13.18 -2.09 12.39
N VAL A 83 -13.02 -0.94 11.74
CA VAL A 83 -12.15 0.17 12.17
C VAL A 83 -12.91 1.24 12.96
N GLN A 84 -14.23 1.32 12.80
CA GLN A 84 -15.07 2.34 13.44
C GLN A 84 -14.85 2.41 14.96
N GLY A 85 -14.55 3.61 15.48
CA GLY A 85 -14.23 3.85 16.89
C GLY A 85 -12.80 3.44 17.28
N LEU A 86 -11.97 3.00 16.31
CA LEU A 86 -10.58 2.61 16.53
C LEU A 86 -9.60 3.46 15.71
N GLN A 87 -10.06 4.53 15.08
CA GLN A 87 -9.19 5.53 14.46
C GLN A 87 -8.47 6.35 15.54
N TRP A 88 -7.33 6.93 15.20
CA TRP A 88 -6.54 7.73 16.15
C TRP A 88 -7.35 8.86 16.81
N LYS A 89 -8.19 9.54 16.05
CA LYS A 89 -9.07 10.59 16.57
C LYS A 89 -10.06 10.08 17.63
N ASP A 90 -10.39 8.80 17.61
CA ASP A 90 -11.29 8.13 18.55
C ASP A 90 -10.52 7.46 19.72
N GLY A 91 -9.20 7.73 19.83
CA GLY A 91 -8.33 7.08 20.80
C GLY A 91 -7.99 5.63 20.44
N GLY A 92 -8.12 5.26 19.17
CA GLY A 92 -7.76 3.94 18.65
C GLY A 92 -6.33 3.86 18.11
N PRO A 93 -5.88 2.68 17.71
CA PRO A 93 -4.52 2.46 17.24
C PRO A 93 -4.32 2.82 15.77
N VAL A 94 -5.39 2.99 14.97
CA VAL A 94 -5.29 3.22 13.52
C VAL A 94 -4.89 4.67 13.27
N ILE A 95 -3.64 4.86 12.83
CA ILE A 95 -3.03 6.17 12.62
C ILE A 95 -3.07 6.63 11.16
N ALA A 96 -3.24 5.69 10.21
CA ALA A 96 -3.26 6.00 8.79
C ALA A 96 -3.86 4.84 7.98
N CYS A 97 -4.17 5.11 6.70
CA CYS A 97 -4.53 4.08 5.72
C CYS A 97 -3.66 4.17 4.48
N GLN A 98 -3.43 3.02 3.83
CA GLN A 98 -2.75 2.93 2.55
C GLN A 98 -3.74 2.53 1.46
N PHE A 99 -3.75 3.30 0.36
CA PHE A 99 -4.45 2.94 -0.86
C PHE A 99 -3.54 2.15 -1.79
N ASP A 100 -4.09 1.11 -2.41
CA ASP A 100 -3.45 0.34 -3.47
C ASP A 100 -2.00 -0.05 -3.15
N ASN A 101 -1.28 -0.66 -4.08
CA ASN A 101 0.14 -0.94 -3.94
C ASN A 101 0.81 -0.95 -5.31
N GLU A 102 1.98 -0.30 -5.41
CA GLU A 102 2.75 -0.21 -6.65
C GLU A 102 1.91 0.16 -7.87
N TYR A 103 1.01 1.10 -7.69
CA TYR A 103 0.20 1.64 -8.77
C TYR A 103 0.99 2.68 -9.55
N ASN A 104 0.96 2.59 -10.87
CA ASN A 104 1.67 3.48 -11.79
C ASN A 104 0.77 4.12 -12.85
N GLY A 105 -0.55 4.03 -12.64
CA GLY A 105 -1.53 4.66 -13.52
C GLY A 105 -1.83 6.11 -13.16
N HIS A 106 -3.04 6.55 -13.48
CA HIS A 106 -3.47 7.94 -13.25
C HIS A 106 -3.74 8.24 -11.77
N GLY A 107 -3.21 9.36 -11.27
CA GLY A 107 -3.45 9.81 -9.91
C GLY A 107 -4.93 10.06 -9.58
N SER A 108 -5.76 10.37 -10.59
CA SER A 108 -7.21 10.51 -10.45
C SER A 108 -7.88 9.26 -9.86
N TYR A 109 -7.41 8.06 -10.20
CA TYR A 109 -7.89 6.83 -9.59
C TYR A 109 -7.63 6.81 -8.08
N LEU A 110 -6.43 7.17 -7.64
CA LEU A 110 -6.12 7.25 -6.21
C LEU A 110 -6.96 8.31 -5.49
N MET A 111 -7.26 9.42 -6.16
CA MET A 111 -8.16 10.44 -5.63
C MET A 111 -9.60 9.93 -5.54
N ALA A 112 -10.05 9.10 -6.47
CA ALA A 112 -11.35 8.44 -6.38
C ALA A 112 -11.41 7.49 -5.18
N LEU A 113 -10.35 6.71 -4.92
CA LEU A 113 -10.25 5.88 -3.71
C LEU A 113 -10.31 6.72 -2.43
N LYS A 114 -9.59 7.84 -2.39
CA LYS A 114 -9.64 8.77 -1.24
C LYS A 114 -11.05 9.31 -1.02
N LYS A 115 -11.71 9.74 -2.09
CA LYS A 115 -13.10 10.23 -1.98
C LYS A 115 -14.02 9.16 -1.36
N ILE A 116 -13.95 7.93 -1.84
CA ILE A 116 -14.74 6.82 -1.31
C ILE A 116 -14.42 6.58 0.17
N ALA A 117 -13.14 6.59 0.55
CA ALA A 117 -12.74 6.38 1.94
C ALA A 117 -13.30 7.46 2.88
N LEU A 118 -13.23 8.74 2.47
CA LEU A 118 -13.81 9.85 3.22
C LEU A 118 -15.34 9.73 3.33
N ASP A 119 -16.02 9.42 2.23
CA ASP A 119 -17.49 9.26 2.20
C ASP A 119 -17.95 8.08 3.08
N VAL A 120 -17.11 7.07 3.25
CA VAL A 120 -17.37 5.92 4.14
C VAL A 120 -17.15 6.26 5.61
N GLY A 121 -16.26 7.22 5.92
CA GLY A 121 -16.02 7.68 7.29
C GLY A 121 -14.57 7.54 7.78
N PHE A 122 -13.63 7.17 6.92
CA PHE A 122 -12.21 7.23 7.27
C PHE A 122 -11.77 8.69 7.37
N ASP A 123 -11.16 9.06 8.50
CA ASP A 123 -10.72 10.41 8.79
C ASP A 123 -9.34 10.36 9.45
N LEU A 124 -8.33 10.17 8.61
CA LEU A 124 -6.93 9.99 8.99
C LEU A 124 -6.03 10.20 7.76
N PRO A 125 -4.71 10.31 7.92
CA PRO A 125 -3.78 10.41 6.80
C PRO A 125 -3.86 9.21 5.84
N PHE A 126 -3.82 9.51 4.55
CA PHE A 126 -3.80 8.50 3.49
C PHE A 126 -2.44 8.46 2.82
N TYR A 127 -1.96 7.25 2.57
CA TYR A 127 -0.69 6.94 1.95
C TYR A 127 -0.89 6.08 0.71
N THR A 128 0.09 6.11 -0.18
CA THR A 128 0.20 5.14 -1.27
C THR A 128 1.66 4.81 -1.55
N ARG A 129 1.92 3.61 -2.01
CA ARG A 129 3.18 3.19 -2.61
C ARG A 129 2.97 3.11 -4.10
N THR A 130 3.68 3.93 -4.87
CA THR A 130 3.65 3.87 -6.34
C THR A 130 4.52 2.73 -6.86
N GLY A 131 4.19 2.26 -8.07
CA GLY A 131 5.01 1.29 -8.79
C GLY A 131 6.22 1.93 -9.49
N TRP A 132 6.95 1.13 -10.24
CA TRP A 132 8.02 1.52 -11.14
C TRP A 132 7.57 1.31 -12.60
N PRO A 133 7.47 2.34 -13.43
CA PRO A 133 7.70 3.76 -13.14
C PRO A 133 6.61 4.40 -12.27
N GLU A 134 6.81 5.64 -11.90
CA GLU A 134 5.89 6.46 -11.11
C GLU A 134 4.49 6.60 -11.73
N LEU A 135 3.59 7.28 -11.02
CA LEU A 135 2.25 7.61 -11.54
C LEU A 135 2.33 8.30 -12.90
N SER A 136 1.50 7.85 -13.83
CA SER A 136 1.40 8.47 -15.18
C SER A 136 0.86 9.89 -15.12
N THR A 137 0.05 10.21 -14.10
CA THR A 137 -0.35 11.56 -13.73
C THR A 137 -0.30 11.72 -12.22
N PRO A 138 0.17 12.88 -11.70
CA PRO A 138 0.34 13.07 -10.27
C PRO A 138 -1.01 13.18 -9.53
N VAL A 139 -1.00 12.91 -8.23
CA VAL A 139 -2.04 13.37 -7.30
C VAL A 139 -1.72 14.78 -6.84
N PRO A 140 -2.72 15.61 -6.45
CA PRO A 140 -2.45 16.93 -5.90
C PRO A 140 -1.62 16.84 -4.62
N TYR A 141 -0.77 17.85 -4.41
CA TYR A 141 0.11 17.93 -3.27
C TYR A 141 -0.63 17.83 -1.93
N GLY A 142 -0.13 16.98 -1.03
CA GLY A 142 -0.68 16.83 0.32
C GLY A 142 -1.93 15.95 0.41
N GLU A 143 -2.52 15.57 -0.72
CA GLU A 143 -3.76 14.78 -0.71
C GLU A 143 -3.54 13.30 -0.32
N ILE A 144 -2.46 12.71 -0.83
CA ILE A 144 -2.05 11.34 -0.52
C ILE A 144 -0.53 11.37 -0.34
N LEU A 145 -0.06 10.84 0.78
CA LEU A 145 1.35 10.88 1.13
C LEU A 145 2.11 9.69 0.54
N PRO A 146 3.36 9.88 0.10
CA PRO A 146 4.16 8.80 -0.44
C PRO A 146 4.67 7.87 0.66
N LEU A 147 4.66 6.57 0.36
CA LEU A 147 5.44 5.56 1.06
C LEU A 147 6.61 5.11 0.20
N TYR A 148 7.74 4.86 0.83
CA TYR A 148 8.97 4.49 0.16
C TYR A 148 9.27 3.00 0.35
N GLY A 149 9.91 2.40 -0.65
CA GLY A 149 10.60 1.11 -0.51
C GLY A 149 12.05 1.35 -0.11
N ASP A 150 12.55 0.68 0.90
CA ASP A 150 13.95 0.74 1.31
C ASP A 150 14.61 -0.61 1.11
N TYR A 151 15.19 -0.79 -0.08
CA TYR A 151 15.84 -2.03 -0.46
C TYR A 151 17.36 -1.87 -0.46
N ALA A 152 18.07 -2.96 -0.12
CA ALA A 152 19.50 -3.01 -0.28
C ALA A 152 19.87 -2.91 -1.76
N ASP A 153 20.97 -2.23 -2.08
CA ASP A 153 21.46 -2.10 -3.45
C ASP A 153 21.65 -3.49 -4.09
N GLY A 154 21.18 -3.65 -5.31
CA GLY A 154 21.29 -4.88 -6.08
C GLY A 154 20.26 -5.96 -5.71
N PHE A 155 19.37 -5.70 -4.80
CA PHE A 155 18.35 -6.67 -4.37
C PHE A 155 17.43 -7.13 -5.52
N TRP A 156 17.10 -6.21 -6.45
CA TRP A 156 16.27 -6.49 -7.62
C TRP A 156 17.06 -6.63 -8.92
N GLU A 157 18.39 -6.54 -8.86
CA GLU A 157 19.22 -6.68 -10.06
C GLU A 157 19.20 -8.13 -10.56
N ARG A 158 18.55 -8.37 -11.67
CA ARG A 158 18.56 -9.64 -12.40
C ARG A 158 19.81 -9.82 -13.27
N SER A 159 20.86 -9.03 -13.03
CA SER A 159 22.05 -9.08 -13.82
C SER A 159 22.80 -10.37 -13.53
N THR A 160 23.21 -11.09 -14.59
CA THR A 160 24.15 -12.22 -14.53
C THR A 160 25.53 -11.81 -13.98
N LYS A 161 25.73 -10.51 -13.76
CA LYS A 161 26.88 -9.90 -13.09
C LYS A 161 26.67 -9.73 -11.58
N ALA A 162 25.55 -10.17 -11.01
CA ALA A 162 25.41 -10.30 -9.58
C ALA A 162 26.39 -11.36 -9.08
N THR A 163 27.65 -10.95 -8.95
CA THR A 163 28.67 -11.74 -8.28
C THR A 163 28.25 -11.92 -6.83
N ALA A 164 28.67 -13.02 -6.20
CA ALA A 164 28.40 -13.30 -4.78
C ALA A 164 28.72 -12.10 -3.86
N GLY A 165 29.64 -11.21 -4.27
CA GLY A 165 29.93 -9.96 -3.57
C GLY A 165 28.82 -8.90 -3.60
N ASN A 166 28.04 -8.82 -4.68
CA ASN A 166 26.90 -7.92 -4.77
C ASN A 166 25.70 -8.47 -4.01
N TYR A 167 25.54 -9.78 -3.99
CA TYR A 167 24.53 -10.46 -3.18
C TYR A 167 24.78 -10.23 -1.69
N PHE A 168 26.04 -10.32 -1.25
CA PHE A 168 26.43 -10.00 0.13
C PHE A 168 26.16 -8.53 0.48
N LYS A 169 26.38 -7.61 -0.42
CA LYS A 169 26.08 -6.18 -0.20
C LYS A 169 24.58 -5.92 -0.07
N ALA A 170 23.74 -6.73 -0.72
CA ALA A 170 22.29 -6.62 -0.62
C ALA A 170 21.74 -7.09 0.75
N PHE A 171 22.48 -7.96 1.45
CA PHE A 171 22.10 -8.41 2.80
C PHE A 171 22.64 -7.52 3.93
N PHE A 172 23.62 -6.69 3.66
CA PHE A 172 24.05 -5.70 4.63
C PHE A 172 23.21 -4.46 4.42
N PHE A 173 22.20 -4.29 5.26
CA PHE A 173 21.50 -3.02 5.34
C PHE A 173 22.52 -1.90 5.32
N LYS A 174 22.40 -0.99 4.38
CA LYS A 174 23.03 0.30 4.55
C LYS A 174 22.36 0.91 5.77
N SER A 175 22.93 0.65 6.94
CA SER A 175 22.50 1.23 8.21
C SER A 175 22.47 2.76 8.18
N ASN A 176 22.94 3.36 7.09
CA ASN A 176 23.02 4.78 6.85
C ASN A 176 22.50 5.08 5.43
N ARG A 177 21.18 5.02 5.23
CA ARG A 177 20.58 5.84 4.18
C ARG A 177 20.92 7.29 4.53
N ASN A 178 21.85 7.87 3.81
CA ASN A 178 22.23 9.24 4.07
C ASN A 178 21.11 10.19 3.59
N ASN A 179 21.09 11.39 4.16
CA ASN A 179 20.11 12.42 3.82
C ASN A 179 20.04 12.72 2.31
N LYS A 180 21.11 12.44 1.55
CA LYS A 180 21.15 12.63 0.10
C LYS A 180 20.25 11.61 -0.62
N ASN A 181 20.28 10.33 -0.24
CA ASN A 181 19.45 9.29 -0.84
C ASN A 181 17.98 9.55 -0.56
N ILE A 182 17.65 9.91 0.69
CA ILE A 182 16.28 10.28 1.09
C ILE A 182 15.82 11.51 0.30
N ALA A 183 16.66 12.54 0.18
CA ALA A 183 16.36 13.75 -0.56
C ALA A 183 16.14 13.46 -2.05
N THR A 184 16.92 12.56 -2.66
CA THR A 184 16.77 12.21 -4.08
C THR A 184 15.41 11.54 -4.32
N GLU A 185 15.05 10.57 -3.52
CA GLU A 185 13.73 9.92 -3.64
C GLU A 185 12.58 10.88 -3.38
N GLN A 186 12.70 11.75 -2.39
CA GLN A 186 11.72 12.79 -2.13
C GLN A 186 11.59 13.77 -3.29
N ILE A 187 12.70 14.12 -3.95
CA ILE A 187 12.70 14.98 -5.14
C ILE A 187 11.98 14.30 -6.30
N GLU A 188 12.32 13.05 -6.59
CA GLU A 188 11.70 12.29 -7.66
C GLU A 188 10.18 12.16 -7.46
N TYR A 189 9.77 11.90 -6.24
CA TYR A 189 8.37 11.76 -5.89
C TYR A 189 7.63 13.12 -5.81
N ALA A 190 8.27 14.12 -5.23
CA ALA A 190 7.65 15.42 -5.00
C ALA A 190 7.60 16.29 -6.26
N SER A 191 8.54 16.13 -7.20
CA SER A 191 8.48 16.84 -8.49
C SER A 191 7.25 16.47 -9.29
N ALA A 192 6.77 15.22 -9.16
CA ALA A 192 5.54 14.76 -9.77
C ALA A 192 4.27 15.28 -9.05
N LEU A 193 4.37 15.64 -7.77
CA LEU A 193 3.23 15.97 -6.91
C LEU A 193 3.07 17.47 -6.61
N SER A 194 4.11 18.27 -6.80
CA SER A 194 4.07 19.68 -6.44
C SER A 194 3.49 20.57 -7.57
N PRO A 195 2.35 21.23 -7.34
CA PRO A 195 1.79 22.16 -8.32
C PRO A 195 2.65 23.40 -8.54
N THR A 196 3.64 23.65 -7.69
CA THR A 196 4.50 24.82 -7.74
C THR A 196 5.92 24.51 -8.22
N GLY A 197 6.23 23.25 -8.54
CA GLY A 197 7.58 22.78 -8.88
C GLY A 197 8.59 22.92 -7.71
N LYS A 198 8.15 23.33 -6.53
CA LYS A 198 8.97 23.37 -5.32
C LYS A 198 8.92 22.01 -4.63
N MET A 199 10.08 21.58 -4.13
CA MET A 199 10.20 20.36 -3.35
C MET A 199 9.22 20.34 -2.20
N ALA A 200 8.37 19.31 -2.19
CA ALA A 200 7.59 19.00 -1.01
C ALA A 200 8.43 18.16 -0.06
N ILE A 201 8.57 18.61 1.16
CA ILE A 201 9.22 17.81 2.20
C ILE A 201 8.15 16.98 2.86
N TYR A 202 8.00 15.72 2.41
CA TYR A 202 7.22 14.74 3.12
C TYR A 202 8.10 14.02 4.15
N PRO A 203 7.54 13.62 5.30
CA PRO A 203 8.25 12.74 6.22
C PRO A 203 8.63 11.45 5.49
N TYR A 204 9.89 11.03 5.66
CA TYR A 204 10.31 9.75 5.12
C TYR A 204 9.66 8.62 5.92
N PHE A 205 8.86 7.83 5.23
CA PHE A 205 8.16 6.70 5.83
C PHE A 205 8.27 5.48 4.91
N THR A 206 8.88 4.42 5.41
CA THR A 206 9.14 3.19 4.66
C THR A 206 8.01 2.19 4.89
N CYS A 207 7.36 1.74 3.82
CA CYS A 207 6.38 0.66 3.88
C CYS A 207 6.98 -0.72 3.59
N GLU A 208 8.13 -0.75 2.94
CA GLU A 208 8.82 -1.96 2.56
C GLU A 208 10.30 -1.82 2.88
N LEU A 209 10.78 -2.68 3.77
CA LEU A 209 12.19 -2.76 4.13
C LEU A 209 12.76 -4.06 3.55
N GLY A 210 13.76 -3.94 2.69
CA GLY A 210 14.35 -5.07 1.98
C GLY A 210 15.16 -5.99 2.88
N GLY A 211 14.49 -6.88 3.60
CA GLY A 211 15.08 -7.88 4.49
C GLY A 211 15.18 -9.29 3.90
N GLY A 212 14.88 -9.45 2.62
CA GLY A 212 14.85 -10.76 1.94
C GLY A 212 13.51 -11.01 1.28
N MET A 213 13.51 -11.81 0.23
CA MET A 213 12.26 -12.24 -0.39
C MET A 213 11.76 -13.53 0.25
N MET A 214 10.52 -13.50 0.69
CA MET A 214 9.78 -14.70 1.02
C MET A 214 9.39 -15.46 -0.26
N VAL A 215 8.99 -16.72 -0.11
CA VAL A 215 8.55 -17.57 -1.22
C VAL A 215 7.38 -16.93 -1.93
N SER A 216 7.56 -16.54 -3.19
CA SER A 216 6.43 -16.19 -4.03
C SER A 216 5.92 -17.42 -4.78
N TYR A 217 4.62 -17.49 -4.99
CA TYR A 217 3.99 -18.49 -5.84
C TYR A 217 4.60 -18.39 -7.25
N HIS A 218 5.35 -19.38 -7.70
CA HIS A 218 6.13 -19.45 -8.93
C HIS A 218 7.60 -19.02 -8.90
N ARG A 219 8.17 -18.63 -7.78
CA ARG A 219 9.62 -18.37 -7.73
C ARG A 219 10.30 -19.25 -6.71
N ARG A 220 11.41 -19.88 -7.12
CA ARG A 220 12.30 -20.56 -6.19
C ARG A 220 12.92 -19.53 -5.26
N VAL A 221 12.85 -19.80 -3.98
CA VAL A 221 13.57 -19.03 -2.98
C VAL A 221 15.05 -19.38 -3.12
N TYR A 222 15.84 -18.35 -3.27
CA TYR A 222 17.27 -18.46 -3.03
C TYR A 222 17.48 -17.86 -1.63
N MET A 223 17.75 -18.76 -0.69
CA MET A 223 18.30 -18.35 0.61
C MET A 223 19.77 -18.04 0.44
#